data_8a6863916a64c356d77226f0fa357c3b
#
_entry.id   8a6863916a64c356d77226f0fa357c3b
#
_cell.length_a   1.000
_cell.length_b   1.000
_cell.length_c   1.000
_cell.angle_alpha   90.00
_cell.angle_beta   90.00
_cell.angle_gamma   90.00
#
_symmetry.space_group_name_H-M   'P 1'
#
loop_
_entity.id
_entity.type
_entity.pdbx_description
1 polymer ?
#
loop_
_entity_poly.entity_id
_entity_poly.type
_entity_poly.pdbx_seq_one_letter_code
_entity_poly.pdbx_strand_id
1 'polypeptide(L)'
;MTDAPDRPPAAHSWDFEPGDEITPGRSVVRSLGSGRRFDVLLVWDDLLFSLAVAKVIRPDQAHDERALRELREEAEALERLRHPVIVRGFGADLDGPHPHVLIEHLEGPTLRSLIRRHGALGIEQALPLCANIAAALHYLATVGMVHLDVKPDNIVMGLPPRLIDLSIATSLERAARIGGPIGTDAYMAPEQCDPRGHPGAIGPASDVWGLGATLHHAVSGRRPFPRPRGGGESTDPEVRWPQLVREPEPLGRKVPAALRELISATLAPQPDDRPGAAEVALGLEPLIAELPRKLLLARGGTRLR
;
A
#
# COMPACT_ATOMS: atom_id res chain seq x y z
N MET A 1 42.14 -22.80 -19.13
CA MET A 1 41.58 -21.66 -18.43
C MET A 1 40.93 -20.78 -19.50
N THR A 2 39.68 -21.02 -19.78
CA THR A 2 38.86 -20.21 -20.71
C THR A 2 38.18 -19.14 -19.90
N ASP A 3 38.61 -17.91 -20.14
CA ASP A 3 37.99 -16.70 -19.63
C ASP A 3 36.51 -16.71 -20.03
N ALA A 4 35.62 -16.73 -19.05
CA ALA A 4 34.21 -16.45 -19.29
C ALA A 4 34.09 -14.96 -19.68
N PRO A 5 33.32 -14.60 -20.73
CA PRO A 5 33.16 -13.22 -21.10
C PRO A 5 32.55 -12.44 -19.95
N ASP A 6 33.22 -11.36 -19.59
CA ASP A 6 32.76 -10.36 -18.62
C ASP A 6 31.35 -9.87 -19.03
N ARG A 7 30.34 -10.35 -18.30
CA ARG A 7 28.94 -9.98 -18.57
C ARG A 7 28.80 -8.52 -18.13
N PRO A 8 28.43 -7.59 -19.02
CA PRO A 8 28.23 -6.21 -18.59
C PRO A 8 27.25 -6.17 -17.39
N PRO A 9 27.46 -5.26 -16.42
CA PRO A 9 26.55 -5.13 -15.30
C PRO A 9 25.11 -4.94 -15.85
N ALA A 10 24.18 -5.75 -15.35
CA ALA A 10 22.80 -5.69 -15.78
C ALA A 10 22.26 -4.26 -15.59
N ALA A 11 21.61 -3.73 -16.62
CA ALA A 11 21.00 -2.40 -16.56
C ALA A 11 20.01 -2.32 -15.40
N HIS A 12 19.96 -1.18 -14.70
CA HIS A 12 19.05 -1.00 -13.57
C HIS A 12 17.61 -0.71 -13.99
N SER A 13 17.35 -0.36 -15.25
CA SER A 13 16.04 -0.15 -15.87
C SER A 13 16.07 -0.66 -17.30
N TRP A 14 14.92 -0.96 -17.87
CA TRP A 14 14.78 -1.28 -19.30
C TRP A 14 14.92 -0.06 -20.20
N ASP A 15 14.92 1.15 -19.61
CA ASP A 15 15.02 2.44 -20.30
C ASP A 15 14.00 2.62 -21.44
N PHE A 16 12.78 2.08 -21.23
CA PHE A 16 11.70 2.22 -22.19
C PHE A 16 11.36 3.68 -22.48
N GLU A 17 11.24 3.99 -23.77
CA GLU A 17 10.77 5.27 -24.26
C GLU A 17 9.26 5.20 -24.61
N PRO A 18 8.57 6.36 -24.68
CA PRO A 18 7.20 6.39 -25.18
C PRO A 18 7.08 5.79 -26.58
N GLY A 19 6.19 4.81 -26.75
CA GLY A 19 5.98 4.06 -27.98
C GLY A 19 6.66 2.67 -28.03
N ASP A 20 7.60 2.40 -27.11
CA ASP A 20 8.19 1.04 -27.00
C ASP A 20 7.13 0.04 -26.55
N GLU A 21 7.19 -1.18 -27.09
CA GLU A 21 6.32 -2.27 -26.66
C GLU A 21 7.01 -3.12 -25.58
N ILE A 22 6.33 -3.31 -24.44
CA ILE A 22 6.77 -4.27 -23.43
C ILE A 22 6.41 -5.71 -23.81
N THR A 23 5.34 -5.86 -24.57
CA THR A 23 4.87 -7.08 -25.24
C THR A 23 3.98 -6.64 -26.41
N PRO A 24 3.75 -7.45 -27.44
CA PRO A 24 2.89 -7.08 -28.57
C PRO A 24 1.52 -6.59 -28.11
N GLY A 25 1.13 -5.40 -28.57
CA GLY A 25 -0.12 -4.74 -28.21
C GLY A 25 -0.13 -4.00 -26.88
N ARG A 26 1.04 -3.82 -26.23
CA ARG A 26 1.19 -2.99 -25.02
C ARG A 26 2.32 -1.99 -25.16
N SER A 27 1.97 -0.77 -25.50
CA SER A 27 2.92 0.31 -25.75
C SER A 27 3.11 1.20 -24.51
N VAL A 28 4.34 1.54 -24.20
CA VAL A 28 4.68 2.46 -23.12
C VAL A 28 4.24 3.88 -23.46
N VAL A 29 3.50 4.50 -22.54
CA VAL A 29 3.13 5.92 -22.64
C VAL A 29 4.13 6.77 -21.87
N ARG A 30 4.47 6.34 -20.64
CA ARG A 30 5.51 6.97 -19.81
C ARG A 30 5.83 6.14 -18.60
N SER A 31 6.99 6.39 -17.99
CA SER A 31 7.30 5.87 -16.67
C SER A 31 6.47 6.59 -15.59
N LEU A 32 5.99 5.83 -14.61
CA LEU A 32 5.35 6.33 -13.38
C LEU A 32 6.31 6.32 -12.19
N GLY A 33 7.38 5.53 -12.28
CA GLY A 33 8.42 5.42 -11.27
C GLY A 33 9.13 4.08 -11.31
N SER A 34 10.24 4.00 -10.60
CA SER A 34 11.03 2.79 -10.45
C SER A 34 11.19 2.47 -8.96
N GLY A 35 10.88 1.25 -8.61
CA GLY A 35 11.12 0.69 -7.30
C GLY A 35 12.43 -0.11 -7.27
N ARG A 36 12.62 -0.85 -6.19
CA ARG A 36 13.82 -1.67 -5.98
C ARG A 36 13.91 -2.87 -6.94
N ARG A 37 12.77 -3.45 -7.34
CA ARG A 37 12.67 -4.66 -8.18
C ARG A 37 11.84 -4.48 -9.43
N PHE A 38 10.99 -3.47 -9.47
CA PHE A 38 10.02 -3.26 -10.53
C PHE A 38 10.07 -1.83 -11.04
N ASP A 39 9.92 -1.69 -12.33
CA ASP A 39 9.56 -0.44 -12.99
C ASP A 39 8.02 -0.39 -13.12
N VAL A 40 7.44 0.78 -12.91
CA VAL A 40 6.01 1.02 -13.02
C VAL A 40 5.78 1.92 -14.22
N LEU A 41 5.08 1.41 -15.21
CA LEU A 41 4.87 2.07 -16.50
C LEU A 41 3.38 2.32 -16.73
N LEU A 42 3.03 3.50 -17.21
CA LEU A 42 1.76 3.73 -17.86
C LEU A 42 1.86 3.19 -19.28
N VAL A 43 0.95 2.29 -19.64
CA VAL A 43 0.91 1.66 -20.96
C VAL A 43 -0.45 1.85 -21.61
N TRP A 44 -0.48 1.86 -22.93
CA TRP A 44 -1.68 1.63 -23.72
C TRP A 44 -1.80 0.14 -24.01
N ASP A 45 -2.95 -0.44 -23.75
CA ASP A 45 -3.23 -1.86 -24.05
C ASP A 45 -4.27 -1.94 -25.17
N ASP A 46 -3.90 -2.56 -26.27
CA ASP A 46 -4.75 -2.66 -27.48
C ASP A 46 -5.97 -3.54 -27.25
N LEU A 47 -5.87 -4.56 -26.38
CA LEU A 47 -6.99 -5.46 -26.08
C LEU A 47 -8.05 -4.74 -25.21
N LEU A 48 -7.60 -4.01 -24.20
CA LEU A 48 -8.49 -3.21 -23.34
C LEU A 48 -8.95 -1.93 -24.05
N PHE A 49 -8.24 -1.51 -25.09
CA PHE A 49 -8.38 -0.22 -25.75
C PHE A 49 -8.38 0.94 -24.76
N SER A 50 -7.45 0.90 -23.81
CA SER A 50 -7.39 1.80 -22.67
C SER A 50 -5.99 1.89 -22.07
N LEU A 51 -5.81 2.92 -21.24
CA LEU A 51 -4.62 3.03 -20.38
C LEU A 51 -4.67 2.00 -19.27
N ALA A 52 -3.53 1.37 -19.01
CA ALA A 52 -3.29 0.48 -17.89
C ALA A 52 -1.93 0.78 -17.24
N VAL A 53 -1.64 0.17 -16.11
CA VAL A 53 -0.34 0.24 -15.46
C VAL A 53 0.32 -1.13 -15.54
N ALA A 54 1.51 -1.19 -16.10
CA ALA A 54 2.36 -2.37 -16.09
C ALA A 54 3.42 -2.24 -15.00
N LYS A 55 3.47 -3.23 -14.11
CA LYS A 55 4.52 -3.40 -13.11
C LYS A 55 5.48 -4.46 -13.64
N VAL A 56 6.61 -4.00 -14.17
CA VAL A 56 7.57 -4.81 -14.92
C VAL A 56 8.77 -5.14 -14.04
N ILE A 57 9.20 -6.40 -14.01
CA ILE A 57 10.47 -6.77 -13.34
C ILE A 57 11.63 -6.04 -14.02
N ARG A 58 12.52 -5.45 -13.21
CA ARG A 58 13.73 -4.78 -13.72
C ARG A 58 14.71 -5.78 -14.35
N PRO A 59 15.54 -5.37 -15.32
CA PRO A 59 16.46 -6.27 -16.02
C PRO A 59 17.47 -6.94 -15.08
N ASP A 60 17.94 -6.24 -14.04
CA ASP A 60 18.85 -6.77 -13.03
C ASP A 60 18.17 -7.81 -12.10
N GLN A 61 16.84 -7.88 -12.09
CA GLN A 61 16.02 -8.81 -11.31
C GLN A 61 15.29 -9.85 -12.17
N ALA A 62 15.39 -9.78 -13.50
CA ALA A 62 14.62 -10.63 -14.42
C ALA A 62 14.95 -12.14 -14.28
N HIS A 63 16.09 -12.48 -13.70
CA HIS A 63 16.50 -13.86 -13.42
C HIS A 63 16.47 -14.21 -11.91
N ASP A 64 16.00 -13.30 -11.06
CA ASP A 64 15.82 -13.56 -9.63
C ASP A 64 14.52 -14.34 -9.42
N GLU A 65 14.64 -15.62 -9.08
CA GLU A 65 13.49 -16.49 -8.79
C GLU A 65 12.57 -15.95 -7.69
N ARG A 66 13.11 -15.15 -6.76
CA ARG A 66 12.32 -14.53 -5.71
C ARG A 66 11.46 -13.40 -6.26
N ALA A 67 12.02 -12.54 -7.12
CA ALA A 67 11.29 -11.46 -7.78
C ALA A 67 10.18 -12.02 -8.69
N LEU A 68 10.47 -13.08 -9.45
CA LEU A 68 9.51 -13.77 -10.30
C LEU A 68 8.38 -14.43 -9.48
N ARG A 69 8.70 -15.03 -8.32
CA ARG A 69 7.67 -15.58 -7.42
C ARG A 69 6.79 -14.47 -6.84
N GLU A 70 7.37 -13.38 -6.37
CA GLU A 70 6.62 -12.23 -5.83
C GLU A 70 5.65 -11.68 -6.90
N LEU A 71 6.11 -11.55 -8.14
CA LEU A 71 5.26 -11.09 -9.25
C LEU A 71 4.12 -12.07 -9.55
N ARG A 72 4.39 -13.37 -9.54
CA ARG A 72 3.38 -14.41 -9.74
C ARG A 72 2.33 -14.41 -8.62
N GLU A 73 2.78 -14.30 -7.38
CA GLU A 73 1.89 -14.23 -6.21
C GLU A 73 1.00 -12.97 -6.26
N GLU A 74 1.54 -11.84 -6.70
CA GLU A 74 0.76 -10.61 -6.92
C GLU A 74 -0.27 -10.80 -8.04
N ALA A 75 0.10 -11.43 -9.16
CA ALA A 75 -0.82 -11.75 -10.26
C ALA A 75 -1.98 -12.64 -9.79
N GLU A 76 -1.69 -13.72 -9.05
CA GLU A 76 -2.68 -14.62 -8.48
C GLU A 76 -3.62 -13.91 -7.48
N ALA A 77 -3.07 -13.01 -6.64
CA ALA A 77 -3.87 -12.21 -5.73
C ALA A 77 -4.83 -11.27 -6.51
N LEU A 78 -4.33 -10.59 -7.53
CA LEU A 78 -5.10 -9.68 -8.38
C LEU A 78 -6.23 -10.41 -9.13
N GLU A 79 -6.01 -11.66 -9.55
CA GLU A 79 -7.05 -12.48 -10.20
C GLU A 79 -8.18 -12.88 -9.25
N ARG A 80 -7.86 -13.13 -7.98
CA ARG A 80 -8.82 -13.62 -6.97
C ARG A 80 -9.62 -12.51 -6.31
N LEU A 81 -9.00 -11.34 -6.11
CA LEU A 81 -9.61 -10.27 -5.34
C LEU A 81 -10.64 -9.48 -6.17
N ARG A 82 -11.84 -9.30 -5.59
CA ARG A 82 -12.97 -8.60 -6.21
C ARG A 82 -13.61 -7.65 -5.19
N HIS A 83 -12.97 -6.52 -4.97
CA HIS A 83 -13.49 -5.50 -4.05
C HIS A 83 -13.35 -4.11 -4.67
N PRO A 84 -14.38 -3.22 -4.56
CA PRO A 84 -14.37 -1.91 -5.24
C PRO A 84 -13.26 -0.97 -4.77
N VAL A 85 -12.66 -1.22 -3.62
CA VAL A 85 -11.56 -0.39 -3.06
C VAL A 85 -10.18 -1.00 -3.32
N ILE A 86 -10.09 -2.24 -3.78
CA ILE A 86 -8.82 -2.87 -4.16
C ILE A 86 -8.59 -2.66 -5.66
N VAL A 87 -7.34 -2.37 -6.04
CA VAL A 87 -6.93 -2.25 -7.45
C VAL A 87 -7.27 -3.52 -8.23
N ARG A 88 -7.72 -3.39 -9.49
CA ARG A 88 -8.03 -4.53 -10.34
C ARG A 88 -6.82 -4.97 -11.14
N GLY A 89 -6.64 -6.28 -11.26
CA GLY A 89 -5.74 -6.88 -12.22
C GLY A 89 -6.43 -7.10 -13.58
N PHE A 90 -5.66 -6.93 -14.65
CA PHE A 90 -6.07 -7.21 -16.03
C PHE A 90 -5.28 -8.37 -16.65
N GLY A 91 -4.50 -9.08 -15.85
CA GLY A 91 -3.69 -10.21 -16.25
C GLY A 91 -2.20 -10.00 -16.00
N ALA A 92 -1.40 -10.94 -16.48
CA ALA A 92 0.05 -10.92 -16.36
C ALA A 92 0.68 -11.59 -17.57
N ASP A 93 1.89 -11.17 -17.93
CA ASP A 93 2.80 -11.89 -18.82
C ASP A 93 4.07 -12.19 -17.98
N LEU A 94 4.22 -13.44 -17.58
CA LEU A 94 5.28 -13.87 -16.66
C LEU A 94 6.43 -14.60 -17.36
N ASP A 95 6.20 -15.03 -18.60
CA ASP A 95 7.13 -15.86 -19.37
C ASP A 95 7.79 -15.10 -20.55
N GLY A 96 7.29 -13.88 -20.83
CA GLY A 96 7.81 -13.00 -21.87
C GLY A 96 9.16 -12.38 -21.53
N PRO A 97 9.74 -11.59 -22.47
CA PRO A 97 11.04 -10.94 -22.26
C PRO A 97 11.01 -9.87 -21.15
N HIS A 98 9.84 -9.32 -20.87
CA HIS A 98 9.61 -8.31 -19.84
C HIS A 98 8.50 -8.76 -18.89
N PRO A 99 8.79 -9.68 -17.94
CA PRO A 99 7.75 -10.20 -17.05
C PRO A 99 7.05 -9.09 -16.28
N HIS A 100 5.70 -9.05 -16.34
CA HIS A 100 4.92 -7.98 -15.74
C HIS A 100 3.51 -8.41 -15.35
N VAL A 101 2.93 -7.68 -14.41
CA VAL A 101 1.48 -7.69 -14.14
C VAL A 101 0.86 -6.41 -14.69
N LEU A 102 -0.37 -6.53 -15.21
CA LEU A 102 -1.16 -5.42 -15.73
C LEU A 102 -2.29 -5.12 -14.75
N ILE A 103 -2.37 -3.88 -14.30
CA ILE A 103 -3.38 -3.39 -13.36
C ILE A 103 -4.11 -2.17 -13.91
N GLU A 104 -5.27 -1.85 -13.33
CA GLU A 104 -6.04 -0.67 -13.72
C GLU A 104 -5.23 0.61 -13.52
N HIS A 105 -5.31 1.52 -14.50
CA HIS A 105 -4.83 2.88 -14.32
C HIS A 105 -5.82 3.67 -13.46
N LEU A 106 -5.32 4.26 -12.40
CA LEU A 106 -6.10 5.05 -11.46
C LEU A 106 -5.72 6.53 -11.58
N GLU A 107 -6.70 7.34 -11.90
CA GLU A 107 -6.52 8.80 -11.90
C GLU A 107 -6.58 9.34 -10.47
N GLY A 108 -5.66 10.22 -10.14
CA GLY A 108 -5.61 10.88 -8.85
C GLY A 108 -4.26 10.78 -8.16
N PRO A 109 -4.04 11.62 -7.14
CA PRO A 109 -2.82 11.58 -6.34
C PRO A 109 -2.89 10.45 -5.31
N THR A 110 -1.74 9.93 -4.90
CA THR A 110 -1.69 9.11 -3.69
C THR A 110 -2.00 9.96 -2.46
N LEU A 111 -2.52 9.32 -1.40
CA LEU A 111 -2.74 9.96 -0.11
C LEU A 111 -1.45 10.61 0.42
N ARG A 112 -0.31 9.95 0.21
CA ARG A 112 1.02 10.49 0.52
C ARG A 112 1.29 11.82 -0.18
N SER A 113 0.99 11.88 -1.47
CA SER A 113 1.19 13.08 -2.28
C SER A 113 0.32 14.24 -1.79
N LEU A 114 -0.94 13.96 -1.39
CA LEU A 114 -1.84 14.97 -0.81
C LEU A 114 -1.32 15.49 0.53
N ILE A 115 -0.95 14.58 1.45
CA ILE A 115 -0.41 14.96 2.77
C ILE A 115 0.85 15.83 2.58
N ARG A 116 1.75 15.44 1.69
CA ARG A 116 2.97 16.20 1.43
C ARG A 116 2.69 17.60 0.87
N ARG A 117 1.67 17.73 0.02
CA ARG A 117 1.36 19.00 -0.68
C ARG A 117 0.50 19.93 0.16
N HIS A 118 -0.42 19.39 0.94
CA HIS A 118 -1.47 20.17 1.61
C HIS A 118 -1.47 20.03 3.14
N GLY A 119 -0.60 19.19 3.72
CA GLY A 119 -0.62 18.88 5.14
C GLY A 119 -1.73 17.90 5.51
N ALA A 120 -2.28 18.04 6.73
CA ALA A 120 -3.36 17.19 7.21
C ALA A 120 -4.64 17.28 6.36
N LEU A 121 -5.29 16.14 6.15
CA LEU A 121 -6.61 16.08 5.53
C LEU A 121 -7.69 16.62 6.47
N GLY A 122 -8.74 17.18 5.90
CA GLY A 122 -9.97 17.46 6.65
C GLY A 122 -10.65 16.14 7.10
N ILE A 123 -11.35 16.21 8.23
CA ILE A 123 -12.05 15.06 8.80
C ILE A 123 -13.09 14.51 7.81
N GLU A 124 -13.74 15.37 7.05
CA GLU A 124 -14.70 15.04 6.01
C GLU A 124 -14.12 14.22 4.85
N GLN A 125 -12.79 14.25 4.68
CA GLN A 125 -12.08 13.42 3.69
C GLN A 125 -11.51 12.14 4.34
N ALA A 126 -11.02 12.27 5.57
CA ALA A 126 -10.35 11.18 6.28
C ALA A 126 -11.33 10.07 6.73
N LEU A 127 -12.55 10.42 7.18
CA LEU A 127 -13.53 9.44 7.65
C LEU A 127 -14.00 8.49 6.54
N PRO A 128 -14.50 8.98 5.36
CA PRO A 128 -14.89 8.08 4.27
C PRO A 128 -13.72 7.27 3.72
N LEU A 129 -12.51 7.86 3.67
CA LEU A 129 -11.30 7.15 3.28
C LEU A 129 -11.06 5.96 4.21
N CYS A 130 -11.05 6.20 5.53
CA CYS A 130 -10.80 5.15 6.52
C CYS A 130 -11.84 4.03 6.43
N ALA A 131 -13.14 4.38 6.34
CA ALA A 131 -14.22 3.41 6.22
C ALA A 131 -14.06 2.51 4.98
N ASN A 132 -13.70 3.10 3.84
CA ASN A 132 -13.47 2.35 2.60
C ASN A 132 -12.27 1.39 2.73
N ILE A 133 -11.15 1.87 3.28
CA ILE A 133 -9.97 1.01 3.47
C ILE A 133 -10.27 -0.08 4.50
N ALA A 134 -10.92 0.23 5.62
CA ALA A 134 -11.34 -0.77 6.62
C ALA A 134 -12.24 -1.85 5.99
N ALA A 135 -13.18 -1.48 5.11
CA ALA A 135 -14.01 -2.44 4.37
C ALA A 135 -13.16 -3.35 3.44
N ALA A 136 -12.15 -2.80 2.77
CA ALA A 136 -11.23 -3.59 1.95
C ALA A 136 -10.42 -4.57 2.80
N LEU A 137 -9.93 -4.14 3.97
CA LEU A 137 -9.17 -5.00 4.88
C LEU A 137 -10.05 -6.10 5.49
N HIS A 138 -11.30 -5.78 5.82
CA HIS A 138 -12.26 -6.80 6.25
C HIS A 138 -12.49 -7.85 5.15
N TYR A 139 -12.68 -7.41 3.90
CA TYR A 139 -12.81 -8.32 2.77
C TYR A 139 -11.57 -9.22 2.62
N LEU A 140 -10.35 -8.65 2.67
CA LEU A 140 -9.12 -9.43 2.59
C LEU A 140 -9.07 -10.51 3.68
N ALA A 141 -9.34 -10.16 4.93
CA ALA A 141 -9.39 -11.12 6.04
C ALA A 141 -10.43 -12.24 5.80
N THR A 142 -11.62 -11.88 5.27
CA THR A 142 -12.70 -12.84 4.96
C THR A 142 -12.30 -13.85 3.88
N VAL A 143 -11.50 -13.42 2.88
CA VAL A 143 -10.98 -14.33 1.84
C VAL A 143 -9.64 -14.98 2.23
N GLY A 144 -9.25 -14.88 3.50
CA GLY A 144 -8.07 -15.53 4.05
C GLY A 144 -6.74 -14.86 3.67
N MET A 145 -6.74 -13.54 3.40
CA MET A 145 -5.56 -12.78 3.00
C MET A 145 -5.30 -11.57 3.89
N VAL A 146 -4.09 -11.07 3.84
CA VAL A 146 -3.62 -9.81 4.46
C VAL A 146 -2.79 -9.01 3.47
N HIS A 147 -2.80 -7.68 3.60
CA HIS A 147 -2.08 -6.75 2.73
C HIS A 147 -0.63 -6.52 3.17
N LEU A 148 -0.41 -6.32 4.46
CA LEU A 148 0.87 -6.12 5.17
C LEU A 148 1.63 -4.82 4.84
N ASP A 149 1.15 -3.98 3.93
CA ASP A 149 1.79 -2.69 3.58
C ASP A 149 0.77 -1.55 3.41
N VAL A 150 -0.20 -1.47 4.33
CA VAL A 150 -1.19 -0.39 4.35
C VAL A 150 -0.52 0.92 4.74
N LYS A 151 -0.41 1.84 3.79
CA LYS A 151 0.26 3.14 3.96
C LYS A 151 -0.26 4.20 2.98
N PRO A 152 0.01 5.50 3.22
CA PRO A 152 -0.45 6.57 2.32
C PRO A 152 0.07 6.48 0.89
N ASP A 153 1.23 5.86 0.67
CA ASP A 153 1.79 5.66 -0.67
C ASP A 153 0.96 4.66 -1.49
N ASN A 154 0.35 3.69 -0.82
CA ASN A 154 -0.44 2.61 -1.41
C ASN A 154 -1.95 2.89 -1.46
N ILE A 155 -2.36 4.14 -1.29
CA ILE A 155 -3.76 4.57 -1.42
C ILE A 155 -3.85 5.68 -2.47
N VAL A 156 -4.51 5.40 -3.59
CA VAL A 156 -4.85 6.41 -4.60
C VAL A 156 -6.20 7.03 -4.23
N MET A 157 -6.21 8.36 -4.17
CA MET A 157 -7.40 9.12 -3.79
C MET A 157 -8.34 9.28 -4.98
N GLY A 158 -9.53 8.74 -4.85
CA GLY A 158 -10.60 8.75 -5.85
C GLY A 158 -11.96 8.53 -5.19
N LEU A 159 -12.97 8.22 -5.98
CA LEU A 159 -14.34 7.91 -5.53
C LEU A 159 -14.76 6.55 -6.14
N PRO A 160 -14.60 5.45 -5.40
CA PRO A 160 -13.96 5.31 -4.08
C PRO A 160 -12.43 5.45 -4.13
N PRO A 161 -11.75 5.63 -2.97
CA PRO A 161 -10.29 5.49 -2.91
C PRO A 161 -9.88 4.05 -3.24
N ARG A 162 -8.65 3.87 -3.71
CA ARG A 162 -8.14 2.55 -4.11
C ARG A 162 -6.90 2.17 -3.32
N LEU A 163 -6.92 0.99 -2.73
CA LEU A 163 -5.76 0.34 -2.14
C LEU A 163 -5.01 -0.39 -3.25
N ILE A 164 -3.73 -0.07 -3.40
CA ILE A 164 -2.85 -0.58 -4.46
C ILE A 164 -1.66 -1.34 -3.87
N ASP A 165 -0.90 -2.01 -4.72
CA ASP A 165 0.36 -2.72 -4.41
C ASP A 165 0.17 -3.93 -3.49
N LEU A 166 -0.13 -5.07 -4.10
CA LEU A 166 -0.30 -6.36 -3.43
C LEU A 166 0.99 -7.20 -3.40
N SER A 167 2.16 -6.58 -3.63
CA SER A 167 3.45 -7.28 -3.77
C SER A 167 3.88 -8.12 -2.58
N ILE A 168 3.39 -7.79 -1.38
CA ILE A 168 3.63 -8.57 -0.16
C ILE A 168 2.34 -9.07 0.49
N ALA A 169 1.20 -8.88 -0.19
CA ALA A 169 -0.06 -9.46 0.25
C ALA A 169 0.04 -10.99 0.20
N THR A 170 -0.49 -11.66 1.22
CA THR A 170 -0.31 -13.10 1.34
C THR A 170 -1.45 -13.76 2.11
N SER A 171 -1.51 -15.10 2.11
CA SER A 171 -2.47 -15.83 2.91
C SER A 171 -2.21 -15.69 4.41
N LEU A 172 -3.25 -15.82 5.23
CA LEU A 172 -3.15 -15.81 6.70
C LEU A 172 -2.16 -16.84 7.22
N GLU A 173 -2.20 -18.05 6.63
CA GLU A 173 -1.29 -19.13 7.01
C GLU A 173 0.18 -18.77 6.76
N ARG A 174 0.47 -18.12 5.65
CA ARG A 174 1.83 -17.69 5.29
C ARG A 174 2.27 -16.49 6.13
N ALA A 175 1.37 -15.54 6.35
CA ALA A 175 1.64 -14.37 7.20
C ALA A 175 2.11 -14.79 8.60
N ALA A 176 1.41 -15.74 9.23
CA ALA A 176 1.76 -16.26 10.56
C ALA A 176 3.13 -16.96 10.63
N ARG A 177 3.71 -17.32 9.50
CA ARG A 177 5.04 -17.98 9.41
C ARG A 177 6.18 -17.04 9.03
N ILE A 178 5.89 -15.75 8.82
CA ILE A 178 6.92 -14.77 8.47
C ILE A 178 7.86 -14.60 9.65
N GLY A 179 9.15 -14.87 9.44
CA GLY A 179 10.16 -14.85 10.50
C GLY A 179 11.14 -13.67 10.43
N GLY A 180 10.84 -12.65 9.64
CA GLY A 180 11.66 -11.44 9.53
C GLY A 180 10.82 -10.21 9.25
N PRO A 181 11.37 -8.99 9.41
CA PRO A 181 10.65 -7.75 9.19
C PRO A 181 10.04 -7.67 7.79
N ILE A 182 8.78 -7.23 7.70
CA ILE A 182 8.04 -7.14 6.43
C ILE A 182 7.12 -5.93 6.41
N GLY A 183 7.16 -5.16 5.33
CA GLY A 183 6.37 -3.95 5.12
C GLY A 183 7.23 -2.68 5.05
N THR A 184 6.60 -1.55 5.25
CA THR A 184 7.26 -0.23 5.28
C THR A 184 7.47 0.23 6.72
N ASP A 185 8.71 0.30 7.17
CA ASP A 185 9.13 0.55 8.56
C ASP A 185 8.24 1.52 9.37
N ALA A 186 7.82 2.62 8.74
CA ALA A 186 7.08 3.69 9.43
C ALA A 186 5.59 3.38 9.69
N TYR A 187 5.07 2.30 9.11
CA TYR A 187 3.66 1.89 9.17
C TYR A 187 3.49 0.44 9.62
N MET A 188 4.61 -0.28 9.79
CA MET A 188 4.62 -1.66 10.27
C MET A 188 4.10 -1.73 11.71
N ALA A 189 3.29 -2.75 11.97
CA ALA A 189 2.91 -3.13 13.32
C ALA A 189 4.11 -3.70 14.09
N PRO A 190 4.11 -3.67 15.44
CA PRO A 190 5.20 -4.22 16.24
C PRO A 190 5.56 -5.66 15.87
N GLU A 191 4.58 -6.53 15.65
CA GLU A 191 4.76 -7.92 15.22
C GLU A 191 5.35 -8.05 13.81
N GLN A 192 5.19 -7.04 12.94
CA GLN A 192 5.85 -7.00 11.63
C GLN A 192 7.33 -6.53 11.74
N CYS A 193 7.63 -5.69 12.74
CA CYS A 193 8.98 -5.21 12.99
C CYS A 193 9.88 -6.30 13.58
N ASP A 194 9.34 -7.05 14.54
CA ASP A 194 10.04 -8.15 15.23
C ASP A 194 9.17 -9.41 15.35
N PRO A 195 8.98 -10.14 14.24
CA PRO A 195 8.10 -11.32 14.23
C PRO A 195 8.52 -12.45 15.16
N ARG A 196 9.76 -12.47 15.63
CA ARG A 196 10.28 -13.52 16.51
C ARG A 196 10.28 -13.12 17.98
N GLY A 197 10.48 -11.85 18.26
CA GLY A 197 10.48 -11.32 19.63
C GLY A 197 9.12 -10.88 20.11
N HIS A 198 8.20 -10.56 19.20
CA HIS A 198 6.84 -10.14 19.56
C HIS A 198 5.93 -11.36 19.81
N PRO A 199 5.11 -11.36 20.89
CA PRO A 199 4.26 -12.51 21.22
C PRO A 199 3.08 -12.72 20.24
N GLY A 200 2.64 -11.67 19.56
CA GLY A 200 1.54 -11.74 18.59
C GLY A 200 2.01 -12.11 17.18
N ALA A 201 1.16 -12.80 16.44
CA ALA A 201 1.43 -13.21 15.06
C ALA A 201 1.03 -12.12 14.06
N ILE A 202 1.75 -12.08 12.93
CA ILE A 202 1.38 -11.25 11.78
C ILE A 202 0.06 -11.77 11.19
N GLY A 203 -0.91 -10.86 11.01
CA GLY A 203 -2.24 -11.21 10.54
C GLY A 203 -3.11 -9.99 10.23
N PRO A 204 -4.45 -10.13 10.22
CA PRO A 204 -5.38 -9.05 9.93
C PRO A 204 -5.25 -7.84 10.87
N ALA A 205 -4.87 -8.06 12.13
CA ALA A 205 -4.60 -7.00 13.08
C ALA A 205 -3.39 -6.13 12.71
N SER A 206 -2.43 -6.69 11.95
CA SER A 206 -1.29 -5.91 11.40
C SER A 206 -1.76 -4.90 10.34
N ASP A 207 -2.72 -5.28 9.51
CA ASP A 207 -3.33 -4.37 8.53
C ASP A 207 -4.15 -3.26 9.22
N VAL A 208 -4.84 -3.59 10.32
CA VAL A 208 -5.56 -2.60 11.14
C VAL A 208 -4.60 -1.59 11.76
N TRP A 209 -3.43 -2.02 12.24
CA TRP A 209 -2.38 -1.09 12.66
C TRP A 209 -1.94 -0.17 11.52
N GLY A 210 -1.63 -0.73 10.35
CA GLY A 210 -1.26 0.05 9.16
C GLY A 210 -2.31 1.09 8.79
N LEU A 211 -3.60 0.74 8.90
CA LEU A 211 -4.72 1.65 8.72
C LEU A 211 -4.71 2.77 9.78
N GLY A 212 -4.53 2.42 11.06
CA GLY A 212 -4.44 3.39 12.16
C GLY A 212 -3.28 4.37 11.97
N ALA A 213 -2.09 3.87 11.65
CA ALA A 213 -0.91 4.68 11.37
C ALA A 213 -1.11 5.59 10.13
N THR A 214 -1.78 5.08 9.10
CA THR A 214 -2.15 5.85 7.91
C THR A 214 -3.15 6.96 8.25
N LEU A 215 -4.18 6.64 9.02
CA LEU A 215 -5.21 7.61 9.41
C LEU A 215 -4.63 8.68 10.34
N HIS A 216 -3.81 8.28 11.33
CA HIS A 216 -3.07 9.22 12.16
C HIS A 216 -2.28 10.21 11.31
N HIS A 217 -1.50 9.70 10.34
CA HIS A 217 -0.73 10.53 9.43
C HIS A 217 -1.63 11.43 8.58
N ALA A 218 -2.74 10.94 8.09
CA ALA A 218 -3.68 11.71 7.28
C ALA A 218 -4.28 12.90 8.04
N VAL A 219 -4.75 12.70 9.29
CA VAL A 219 -5.43 13.75 10.07
C VAL A 219 -4.49 14.69 10.82
N SER A 220 -3.23 14.28 11.06
CA SER A 220 -2.24 15.10 11.75
C SER A 220 -1.21 15.77 10.82
N GLY A 221 -1.04 15.23 9.60
CA GLY A 221 0.05 15.58 8.69
C GLY A 221 1.42 15.04 9.12
N ARG A 222 1.47 14.22 10.18
CA ARG A 222 2.69 13.64 10.77
C ARG A 222 2.53 12.15 11.01
N ARG A 223 3.63 11.41 10.91
CA ARG A 223 3.66 9.99 11.28
C ARG A 223 3.43 9.82 12.78
N PRO A 224 2.73 8.75 13.22
CA PRO A 224 2.52 8.49 14.66
C PRO A 224 3.83 8.23 15.40
N PHE A 225 4.82 7.63 14.73
CA PHE A 225 6.11 7.28 15.31
C PHE A 225 7.25 7.91 14.49
N PRO A 226 7.63 9.18 14.77
CA PRO A 226 8.71 9.84 14.06
C PRO A 226 10.06 9.22 14.40
N ARG A 227 10.90 9.05 13.39
CA ARG A 227 12.29 8.57 13.53
C ARG A 227 13.28 9.72 13.43
N PRO A 228 14.45 9.62 14.09
CA PRO A 228 15.56 10.53 13.86
C PRO A 228 16.04 10.40 12.39
N ARG A 229 16.73 11.43 11.90
CA ARG A 229 17.35 11.38 10.57
C ARG A 229 18.33 10.20 10.49
N GLY A 230 18.27 9.41 9.41
CA GLY A 230 19.11 8.21 9.26
C GLY A 230 18.63 6.99 10.07
N GLY A 231 17.63 7.13 10.94
CA GLY A 231 17.15 6.03 11.79
C GLY A 231 16.60 4.81 11.02
N GLY A 232 16.24 4.97 9.75
CA GLY A 232 15.81 3.85 8.90
C GLY A 232 16.93 2.89 8.50
N GLU A 233 18.18 3.33 8.56
CA GLU A 233 19.37 2.52 8.29
C GLU A 233 20.02 1.99 9.58
N SER A 234 19.45 2.33 10.74
CA SER A 234 19.95 1.87 12.04
C SER A 234 19.82 0.36 12.16
N THR A 235 20.85 -0.26 12.72
CA THR A 235 20.84 -1.68 13.14
C THR A 235 20.17 -1.85 14.51
N ASP A 236 19.97 -0.76 15.28
CA ASP A 236 19.22 -0.76 16.52
C ASP A 236 17.71 -0.80 16.22
N PRO A 237 16.99 -1.87 16.60
CA PRO A 237 15.56 -2.01 16.33
C PRO A 237 14.73 -0.86 16.94
N GLU A 238 15.05 -0.36 18.11
CA GLU A 238 14.29 0.72 18.78
C GLU A 238 14.45 2.08 18.07
N VAL A 239 15.58 2.30 17.42
CA VAL A 239 15.84 3.48 16.59
C VAL A 239 15.16 3.34 15.24
N ARG A 240 15.25 2.15 14.64
CA ARG A 240 14.65 1.85 13.34
C ARG A 240 13.13 1.79 13.41
N TRP A 241 12.60 1.19 14.47
CA TRP A 241 11.15 0.97 14.67
C TRP A 241 10.71 1.53 16.05
N PRO A 242 10.57 2.86 16.20
CA PRO A 242 10.17 3.49 17.46
C PRO A 242 8.86 2.95 18.04
N GLN A 243 7.97 2.42 17.18
CA GLN A 243 6.70 1.80 17.59
C GLN A 243 6.86 0.55 18.47
N LEU A 244 8.05 -0.01 18.58
CA LEU A 244 8.33 -1.10 19.52
C LEU A 244 8.38 -0.64 20.98
N VAL A 245 8.74 0.64 21.21
CA VAL A 245 9.08 1.16 22.56
C VAL A 245 8.42 2.51 22.90
N ARG A 246 7.72 3.12 21.95
CA ARG A 246 7.11 4.45 22.12
C ARG A 246 5.62 4.43 21.86
N GLU A 247 4.91 5.29 22.59
CA GLU A 247 3.54 5.64 22.28
C GLU A 247 3.47 6.51 21.01
N PRO A 248 2.35 6.48 20.27
CA PRO A 248 2.17 7.35 19.12
C PRO A 248 2.10 8.81 19.53
N GLU A 249 2.58 9.71 18.67
CA GLU A 249 2.44 11.16 18.83
C GLU A 249 0.97 11.54 19.06
N PRO A 250 0.67 12.41 20.04
CA PRO A 250 -0.71 12.73 20.35
C PRO A 250 -1.40 13.52 19.23
N LEU A 251 -2.63 13.16 18.96
CA LEU A 251 -3.47 13.89 18.01
C LEU A 251 -4.01 15.19 18.63
N GLY A 252 -3.98 16.27 17.86
CA GLY A 252 -4.46 17.58 18.29
C GLY A 252 -5.99 17.61 18.57
N ARG A 253 -6.42 18.58 19.38
CA ARG A 253 -7.85 18.75 19.76
C ARG A 253 -8.81 19.03 18.61
N LYS A 254 -8.31 19.37 17.42
CA LYS A 254 -9.12 19.54 16.20
C LYS A 254 -9.65 18.21 15.64
N VAL A 255 -9.01 17.09 16.00
CA VAL A 255 -9.50 15.75 15.66
C VAL A 255 -10.56 15.37 16.69
N PRO A 256 -11.77 14.94 16.28
CA PRO A 256 -12.85 14.52 17.19
C PRO A 256 -12.38 13.48 18.21
N ALA A 257 -12.89 13.54 19.44
CA ALA A 257 -12.47 12.62 20.50
C ALA A 257 -12.67 11.16 20.14
N ALA A 258 -13.85 10.80 19.63
CA ALA A 258 -14.16 9.45 19.19
C ALA A 258 -13.20 8.93 18.09
N LEU A 259 -12.78 9.83 17.15
CA LEU A 259 -11.80 9.45 16.14
C LEU A 259 -10.40 9.24 16.72
N ARG A 260 -10.00 10.08 17.72
CA ARG A 260 -8.73 9.88 18.43
C ARG A 260 -8.69 8.54 19.16
N GLU A 261 -9.78 8.20 19.86
CA GLU A 261 -9.95 6.92 20.57
C GLU A 261 -9.89 5.73 19.62
N LEU A 262 -10.59 5.81 18.48
CA LEU A 262 -10.54 4.77 17.46
C LEU A 262 -9.13 4.59 16.90
N ILE A 263 -8.43 5.67 16.55
CA ILE A 263 -7.04 5.62 16.07
C ILE A 263 -6.13 5.01 17.14
N SER A 264 -6.29 5.42 18.40
CA SER A 264 -5.50 4.87 19.52
C SER A 264 -5.73 3.36 19.67
N ALA A 265 -6.97 2.89 19.58
CA ALA A 265 -7.31 1.47 19.66
C ALA A 265 -6.67 0.66 18.50
N THR A 266 -6.65 1.20 17.27
CA THR A 266 -5.99 0.52 16.15
C THR A 266 -4.47 0.44 16.31
N LEU A 267 -3.87 1.32 17.11
CA LEU A 267 -2.45 1.38 17.41
C LEU A 267 -2.09 0.73 18.77
N ALA A 268 -2.94 -0.17 19.29
CA ALA A 268 -2.61 -0.96 20.46
C ALA A 268 -1.42 -1.88 20.17
N PRO A 269 -0.39 -1.96 21.05
CA PRO A 269 0.81 -2.75 20.80
C PRO A 269 0.50 -4.23 20.54
N GLN A 270 -0.43 -4.82 21.30
CA GLN A 270 -0.83 -6.22 21.11
C GLN A 270 -1.88 -6.36 20.00
N PRO A 271 -1.72 -7.28 19.06
CA PRO A 271 -2.70 -7.51 17.98
C PRO A 271 -4.12 -7.80 18.48
N ASP A 272 -4.25 -8.56 19.57
CA ASP A 272 -5.54 -8.99 20.14
C ASP A 272 -6.29 -7.83 20.82
N ASP A 273 -5.61 -6.74 21.17
CA ASP A 273 -6.23 -5.55 21.76
C ASP A 273 -6.77 -4.58 20.68
N ARG A 274 -6.50 -4.84 19.40
CA ARG A 274 -6.95 -4.01 18.29
C ARG A 274 -8.36 -4.41 17.84
N PRO A 275 -9.21 -3.44 17.47
CA PRO A 275 -10.50 -3.74 16.87
C PRO A 275 -10.31 -4.46 15.54
N GLY A 276 -11.26 -5.31 15.15
CA GLY A 276 -11.31 -5.85 13.80
C GLY A 276 -11.58 -4.76 12.74
N ALA A 277 -11.19 -4.99 11.49
CA ALA A 277 -11.41 -4.02 10.42
C ALA A 277 -12.91 -3.65 10.22
N ALA A 278 -13.83 -4.61 10.41
CA ALA A 278 -15.26 -4.35 10.40
C ALA A 278 -15.69 -3.43 11.55
N GLU A 279 -15.15 -3.63 12.75
CA GLU A 279 -15.46 -2.80 13.92
C GLU A 279 -14.94 -1.37 13.72
N VAL A 280 -13.76 -1.20 13.08
CA VAL A 280 -13.25 0.12 12.68
C VAL A 280 -14.23 0.80 11.71
N ALA A 281 -14.71 0.09 10.68
CA ALA A 281 -15.67 0.65 9.72
C ALA A 281 -16.97 1.08 10.40
N LEU A 282 -17.54 0.22 11.25
CA LEU A 282 -18.77 0.50 12.01
C LEU A 282 -18.60 1.66 13.00
N GLY A 283 -17.44 1.74 13.67
CA GLY A 283 -17.13 2.84 14.59
C GLY A 283 -17.03 4.22 13.91
N LEU A 284 -16.81 4.24 12.60
CA LEU A 284 -16.77 5.48 11.81
C LEU A 284 -18.15 5.95 11.32
N GLU A 285 -19.14 5.05 11.23
CA GLU A 285 -20.47 5.39 10.70
C GLU A 285 -21.14 6.58 11.42
N PRO A 286 -21.19 6.64 12.77
CA PRO A 286 -21.77 7.77 13.47
C PRO A 286 -21.07 9.09 13.13
N LEU A 287 -19.73 9.07 13.06
CA LEU A 287 -18.94 10.25 12.74
C LEU A 287 -19.15 10.72 11.29
N ILE A 288 -19.33 9.79 10.35
CA ILE A 288 -19.65 10.08 8.95
C ILE A 288 -21.08 10.66 8.85
N ALA A 289 -22.03 10.14 9.62
CA ALA A 289 -23.41 10.61 9.61
C ALA A 289 -23.56 12.06 10.09
N GLU A 290 -22.66 12.52 10.96
CA GLU A 290 -22.60 13.92 11.45
C GLU A 290 -21.98 14.88 10.42
N LEU A 291 -21.33 14.38 9.36
CA LEU A 291 -20.74 15.24 8.34
C LEU A 291 -21.81 16.03 7.55
N PRO A 292 -21.57 17.30 7.22
CA PRO A 292 -22.48 18.10 6.43
C PRO A 292 -22.75 17.46 5.06
N ARG A 293 -23.98 17.07 4.78
CA ARG A 293 -24.37 16.40 3.51
C ARG A 293 -23.95 17.16 2.25
N LYS A 294 -23.92 18.50 2.29
CA LYS A 294 -23.47 19.35 1.17
C LYS A 294 -21.98 19.14 0.82
N LEU A 295 -21.14 18.74 1.77
CA LEU A 295 -19.71 18.47 1.55
C LEU A 295 -19.49 17.12 0.86
N LEU A 296 -20.32 16.13 1.11
CA LEU A 296 -20.22 14.81 0.48
C LEU A 296 -20.58 14.85 -1.02
N LEU A 297 -21.48 15.78 -1.43
CA LEU A 297 -21.93 15.91 -2.82
C LEU A 297 -21.15 16.96 -3.64
N ALA A 298 -20.54 17.96 -2.98
CA ALA A 298 -19.96 19.13 -3.67
C ALA A 298 -18.54 18.92 -4.23
N ARG A 299 -17.88 17.80 -3.94
CA ARG A 299 -16.49 17.56 -4.37
C ARG A 299 -16.34 16.57 -5.53
N GLY A 300 -17.42 16.09 -6.13
CA GLY A 300 -17.41 15.39 -7.41
C GLY A 300 -17.32 16.28 -8.65
N GLY A 301 -17.31 17.60 -8.47
CA GLY A 301 -17.25 18.56 -9.56
C GLY A 301 -15.86 19.17 -9.73
N THR A 302 -14.94 18.47 -10.38
CA THR A 302 -13.79 19.12 -11.01
C THR A 302 -14.33 20.01 -12.13
N ARG A 303 -14.34 21.32 -11.95
CA ARG A 303 -14.54 22.25 -13.06
C ARG A 303 -13.35 22.05 -14.01
N LEU A 304 -13.59 21.39 -15.11
CA LEU A 304 -12.75 21.49 -16.29
C LEU A 304 -12.79 22.97 -16.75
N ARG A 305 -11.67 23.63 -16.69
CA ARG A 305 -11.35 24.83 -17.48
C ARG A 305 -10.24 24.48 -18.44
#